data_53c775d60d8d83a07b4e8f5c3a18d3ed
#
_entry.id   53c775d60d8d83a07b4e8f5c3a18d3ed
#
_cell.length_a   1.000
_cell.length_b   1.000
_cell.length_c   1.000
_cell.angle_alpha   90.00
_cell.angle_beta   90.00
_cell.angle_gamma   90.00
#
_symmetry.space_group_name_H-M   'P 1'
#
loop_
_entity.id
_entity.type
_entity.pdbx_description
1 polymer ?
#
loop_
_entity_poly.entity_id
_entity_poly.type
_entity_poly.pdbx_seq_one_letter_code
_entity_poly.pdbx_strand_id
1 'polypeptide(L)'
;DRGDANLTFKRYLESAVRLVVENDHIVAIDGAGLDAELMRSHLAAWGERSAYAVSHVGWGLNARARWDAMAFYDKADFNGTELRAFAGNFLYSTGANEVAGRHTLGHFDLPLRGCTVELDGAVVVREGKLA
;
A
#
# COMPACT_ATOMS: atom_id res chain seq x y z
N ASP A 1 3.91 -11.40 1.37
CA ASP A 1 3.03 -11.91 2.42
C ASP A 1 1.64 -12.21 1.89
N ARG A 2 0.97 -13.21 2.49
CA ARG A 2 -0.39 -13.55 2.08
C ARG A 2 -1.39 -12.61 2.74
N GLY A 3 -2.20 -11.93 1.95
CA GLY A 3 -3.23 -11.02 2.41
C GLY A 3 -2.88 -9.55 2.26
N ASP A 4 -1.77 -9.22 1.61
CA ASP A 4 -1.52 -7.86 1.15
C ASP A 4 -2.57 -7.49 0.09
N ALA A 5 -2.97 -6.25 0.07
CA ALA A 5 -4.02 -5.79 -0.82
C ALA A 5 -3.59 -4.56 -1.62
N ASN A 6 -4.25 -4.40 -2.75
CA ASN A 6 -4.19 -3.21 -3.57
C ASN A 6 -5.58 -2.56 -3.54
N LEU A 7 -5.72 -1.45 -2.84
CA LEU A 7 -7.01 -0.79 -2.70
C LEU A 7 -7.42 -0.03 -3.96
N THR A 8 -6.48 0.42 -4.77
CA THR A 8 -6.78 1.09 -6.04
C THR A 8 -7.50 0.14 -6.99
N PHE A 9 -7.06 -1.13 -7.07
CA PHE A 9 -7.71 -2.16 -7.88
C PHE A 9 -8.73 -2.99 -7.11
N LYS A 10 -8.88 -2.75 -5.81
CA LYS A 10 -9.78 -3.48 -4.92
C LYS A 10 -9.60 -5.00 -5.05
N ARG A 11 -8.37 -5.46 -4.87
CA ARG A 11 -8.00 -6.87 -4.93
C ARG A 11 -6.85 -7.20 -3.98
N TYR A 12 -6.81 -8.44 -3.52
CA TYR A 12 -5.65 -8.98 -2.84
C TYR A 12 -4.55 -9.30 -3.85
N LEU A 13 -3.29 -9.14 -3.42
CA LEU A 13 -2.13 -9.52 -4.23
C LEU A 13 -1.97 -11.05 -4.19
N GLU A 14 -1.79 -11.63 -5.36
CA GLU A 14 -1.58 -13.08 -5.52
C GLU A 14 -0.14 -13.40 -5.92
N SER A 15 0.56 -12.41 -6.46
CA SER A 15 1.97 -12.51 -6.85
C SER A 15 2.84 -11.51 -6.11
N ALA A 16 4.09 -11.90 -5.85
CA ALA A 16 5.03 -11.03 -5.16
C ALA A 16 5.37 -9.79 -6.01
N VAL A 17 5.33 -8.64 -5.38
CA VAL A 17 5.77 -7.36 -5.95
C VAL A 17 6.85 -6.78 -5.04
N ARG A 18 7.98 -6.39 -5.61
CA ARG A 18 9.04 -5.68 -4.91
C ARG A 18 9.05 -4.23 -5.38
N LEU A 19 8.94 -3.31 -4.45
CA LEU A 19 9.10 -1.89 -4.70
C LEU A 19 10.50 -1.45 -4.26
N VAL A 20 11.20 -0.73 -5.11
CA VAL A 20 12.43 -0.03 -4.75
C VAL A 20 12.10 1.44 -4.64
N VAL A 21 12.39 2.03 -3.48
CA VAL A 21 12.08 3.43 -3.19
C VAL A 21 13.38 4.17 -2.94
N GLU A 22 13.59 5.26 -3.67
CA GLU A 22 14.75 6.15 -3.50
C GLU A 22 14.28 7.61 -3.51
N ASN A 23 14.74 8.38 -2.55
CA ASN A 23 14.37 9.80 -2.42
C ASN A 23 12.84 10.00 -2.51
N ASP A 24 12.11 9.25 -1.71
CA ASP A 24 10.63 9.24 -1.62
C ASP A 24 9.89 8.74 -2.86
N HIS A 25 10.54 8.26 -3.89
CA HIS A 25 9.88 7.82 -5.12
C HIS A 25 10.13 6.34 -5.39
N ILE A 26 9.10 5.65 -5.87
CA ILE A 26 9.28 4.31 -6.45
C ILE A 26 10.10 4.47 -7.72
N VAL A 27 11.27 3.85 -7.75
CA VAL A 27 12.19 3.84 -8.91
C VAL A 27 12.16 2.51 -9.66
N ALA A 28 11.69 1.43 -9.01
CA ALA A 28 11.48 0.15 -9.68
C ALA A 28 10.29 -0.59 -9.06
N ILE A 29 9.57 -1.34 -9.90
CA ILE A 29 8.47 -2.24 -9.53
C ILE A 29 8.79 -3.59 -10.15
N ASP A 30 9.37 -4.48 -9.34
CA ASP A 30 9.81 -5.79 -9.79
C ASP A 30 8.73 -6.85 -9.49
N GLY A 31 8.55 -7.76 -10.42
CA GLY A 31 7.60 -8.86 -10.33
C GLY A 31 7.18 -9.32 -11.72
N ALA A 32 6.99 -10.62 -11.86
CA ALA A 32 6.60 -11.25 -13.14
C ALA A 32 5.08 -11.45 -13.27
N GLY A 33 4.31 -11.26 -12.17
CA GLY A 33 2.87 -11.50 -12.14
C GLY A 33 2.03 -10.30 -12.54
N LEU A 34 0.74 -10.55 -12.70
CA LEU A 34 -0.25 -9.54 -13.06
C LEU A 34 -0.30 -8.36 -12.08
N ASP A 35 -0.06 -8.59 -10.79
CA ASP A 35 -0.09 -7.53 -9.78
C ASP A 35 0.97 -6.46 -10.04
N ALA A 36 2.20 -6.87 -10.37
CA ALA A 36 3.26 -5.92 -10.72
C ALA A 36 3.01 -5.22 -12.05
N GLU A 37 2.47 -5.93 -13.05
CA GLU A 37 2.12 -5.35 -14.34
C GLU A 37 1.03 -4.28 -14.22
N LEU A 38 -0.04 -4.57 -13.49
CA LEU A 38 -1.12 -3.61 -13.24
C LEU A 38 -0.62 -2.38 -12.51
N MET A 39 0.27 -2.54 -11.53
CA MET A 39 0.84 -1.43 -10.79
C MET A 39 1.72 -0.54 -11.66
N ARG A 40 2.61 -1.14 -12.48
CA ARG A 40 3.42 -0.39 -13.45
C ARG A 40 2.56 0.38 -14.44
N SER A 41 1.56 -0.28 -15.02
CA SER A 41 0.66 0.32 -16.00
C SER A 41 -0.15 1.48 -15.40
N HIS A 42 -0.70 1.29 -14.19
CA HIS A 42 -1.48 2.32 -13.52
C HIS A 42 -0.65 3.57 -13.20
N LEU A 43 0.53 3.39 -12.60
CA LEU A 43 1.39 4.53 -12.24
C LEU A 43 1.91 5.24 -13.49
N ALA A 44 2.27 4.49 -14.54
CA ALA A 44 2.72 5.07 -15.80
C ALA A 44 1.62 5.88 -16.52
N ALA A 45 0.35 5.49 -16.38
CA ALA A 45 -0.77 6.19 -17.01
C ALA A 45 -0.95 7.64 -16.52
N TRP A 46 -0.46 7.98 -15.33
CA TRP A 46 -0.48 9.35 -14.83
C TRP A 46 0.51 10.28 -15.54
N GLY A 47 1.59 9.72 -16.13
CA GLY A 47 2.58 10.50 -16.88
C GLY A 47 3.38 11.51 -16.06
N GLU A 48 3.34 11.41 -14.74
CA GLU A 48 3.99 12.35 -13.83
C GLU A 48 4.74 11.64 -12.69
N ARG A 49 5.87 12.20 -12.30
CA ARG A 49 6.73 11.64 -11.27
C ARG A 49 6.07 11.63 -9.89
N SER A 50 5.24 12.60 -9.59
CA SER A 50 4.56 12.72 -8.30
C SER A 50 3.63 11.56 -7.98
N ALA A 51 3.11 10.85 -9.00
CA ALA A 51 2.30 9.65 -8.80
C ALA A 51 3.09 8.49 -8.17
N TYR A 52 4.41 8.48 -8.34
CA TYR A 52 5.33 7.49 -7.76
C TYR A 52 5.86 7.88 -6.38
N ALA A 53 5.62 9.11 -5.94
CA ALA A 53 6.13 9.61 -4.68
C ALA A 53 5.36 9.04 -3.48
N VAL A 54 6.04 8.81 -2.37
CA VAL A 54 5.38 8.45 -1.10
C VAL A 54 4.43 9.58 -0.70
N SER A 55 3.16 9.24 -0.53
CA SER A 55 2.15 10.15 0.02
C SER A 55 2.17 10.09 1.55
N HIS A 56 1.95 8.91 2.08
CA HIS A 56 1.97 8.66 3.52
C HIS A 56 2.24 7.19 3.81
N VAL A 57 2.63 6.94 5.04
CA VAL A 57 2.67 5.61 5.64
C VAL A 57 1.84 5.63 6.92
N GLY A 58 1.30 4.49 7.31
CA GLY A 58 0.48 4.40 8.51
C GLY A 58 0.39 2.99 9.08
N TRP A 59 -0.14 2.90 10.28
CA TRP A 59 -0.39 1.63 10.97
C TRP A 59 -1.85 1.52 11.37
N GLY A 60 -2.46 0.38 11.12
CA GLY A 60 -3.78 0.05 11.64
C GLY A 60 -3.68 -0.44 13.09
N LEU A 61 -4.55 0.08 13.95
CA LEU A 61 -4.60 -0.26 15.38
C LEU A 61 -5.98 -0.79 15.81
N ASN A 62 -6.94 -0.89 14.89
CA ASN A 62 -8.30 -1.31 15.21
C ASN A 62 -8.42 -2.84 15.17
N ALA A 63 -8.51 -3.47 16.34
CA ALA A 63 -8.67 -4.93 16.46
C ALA A 63 -10.02 -5.47 15.95
N ARG A 64 -11.00 -4.60 15.68
CA ARG A 64 -12.31 -4.97 15.14
C ARG A 64 -12.40 -4.84 13.62
N ALA A 65 -11.49 -4.08 13.00
CA ALA A 65 -11.44 -3.97 11.55
C ALA A 65 -10.89 -5.26 10.93
N ARG A 66 -11.39 -5.61 9.76
CA ARG A 66 -11.12 -6.90 9.11
C ARG A 66 -10.28 -6.72 7.86
N TRP A 67 -9.13 -7.41 7.81
CA TRP A 67 -8.29 -7.44 6.61
C TRP A 67 -8.97 -8.14 5.40
N ASP A 68 -9.90 -9.07 5.70
CA ASP A 68 -10.63 -9.83 4.70
C ASP A 68 -11.94 -9.17 4.24
N ALA A 69 -12.20 -7.93 4.66
CA ALA A 69 -13.44 -7.20 4.36
C ALA A 69 -13.72 -7.10 2.85
N MET A 70 -12.70 -6.97 2.03
CA MET A 70 -12.86 -6.89 0.57
C MET A 70 -13.45 -8.16 -0.06
N ALA A 71 -13.37 -9.30 0.61
CA ALA A 71 -13.97 -10.55 0.16
C ALA A 71 -15.49 -10.60 0.39
N PHE A 72 -16.02 -9.75 1.28
CA PHE A 72 -17.43 -9.78 1.70
C PHE A 72 -18.28 -8.66 1.12
N TYR A 73 -17.66 -7.53 0.76
CA TYR A 73 -18.39 -6.37 0.24
C TYR A 73 -18.37 -6.33 -1.28
N ASP A 74 -19.42 -5.77 -1.85
CA ASP A 74 -19.43 -5.41 -3.26
C ASP A 74 -18.30 -4.38 -3.53
N LYS A 75 -17.59 -4.56 -4.63
CA LYS A 75 -16.49 -3.67 -4.97
C LYS A 75 -16.91 -2.22 -5.18
N ALA A 76 -18.16 -1.99 -5.61
CA ALA A 76 -18.69 -0.64 -5.78
C ALA A 76 -18.89 0.07 -4.44
N ASP A 77 -19.27 -0.66 -3.40
CA ASP A 77 -19.56 -0.12 -2.07
C ASP A 77 -18.34 -0.09 -1.15
N PHE A 78 -17.27 -0.80 -1.52
CA PHE A 78 -16.09 -0.94 -0.71
C PHE A 78 -15.15 0.27 -0.82
N ASN A 79 -14.97 1.01 0.27
CA ASN A 79 -14.08 2.18 0.32
C ASN A 79 -12.68 1.91 0.89
N GLY A 80 -12.41 0.70 1.37
CA GLY A 80 -11.10 0.30 1.88
C GLY A 80 -10.78 0.73 3.31
N THR A 81 -11.69 1.34 4.04
CA THR A 81 -11.42 1.84 5.40
C THR A 81 -10.96 0.73 6.35
N GLU A 82 -11.60 -0.44 6.32
CA GLU A 82 -11.21 -1.57 7.17
C GLU A 82 -9.78 -2.06 6.89
N LEU A 83 -9.38 -2.10 5.62
CA LEU A 83 -8.05 -2.53 5.23
C LEU A 83 -6.97 -1.51 5.60
N ARG A 84 -7.33 -0.26 5.79
CA ARG A 84 -6.40 0.77 6.31
C ARG A 84 -6.31 0.75 7.82
N ALA A 85 -7.32 0.24 8.52
CA ALA A 85 -7.48 0.37 9.97
C ALA A 85 -7.17 -0.89 10.76
N PHE A 86 -7.19 -2.10 10.17
CA PHE A 86 -7.05 -3.34 10.93
C PHE A 86 -5.72 -3.42 11.68
N ALA A 87 -5.76 -3.96 12.90
CA ALA A 87 -4.58 -4.08 13.75
C ALA A 87 -3.49 -4.94 13.09
N GLY A 88 -2.26 -4.42 13.07
CA GLY A 88 -1.11 -5.06 12.42
C GLY A 88 -0.95 -4.71 10.93
N ASN A 89 -1.79 -3.83 10.38
CA ASN A 89 -1.60 -3.27 9.07
C ASN A 89 -0.43 -2.28 9.05
N PHE A 90 0.37 -2.35 8.00
CA PHE A 90 1.21 -1.25 7.56
C PHE A 90 0.68 -0.76 6.20
N LEU A 91 0.30 0.49 6.13
CA LEU A 91 -0.18 1.12 4.91
C LEU A 91 0.97 1.88 4.25
N TYR A 92 1.25 1.58 3.00
CA TYR A 92 2.12 2.35 2.12
C TYR A 92 1.29 2.99 1.01
N SER A 93 1.41 4.29 0.85
CA SER A 93 0.62 5.04 -0.15
C SER A 93 1.51 5.94 -1.00
N THR A 94 1.18 6.05 -2.28
CA THR A 94 1.80 7.02 -3.19
C THR A 94 0.82 8.12 -3.60
N GLY A 95 1.34 9.23 -4.07
CA GLY A 95 0.58 10.33 -4.62
C GLY A 95 0.85 11.68 -3.96
N ALA A 96 -0.21 12.48 -3.85
CA ALA A 96 -0.12 13.82 -3.30
C ALA A 96 0.37 13.85 -1.84
N ASN A 97 1.22 14.83 -1.54
CA ASN A 97 1.67 15.16 -0.20
C ASN A 97 1.92 16.68 -0.14
N GLU A 98 0.95 17.41 0.36
CA GLU A 98 0.99 18.88 0.40
C GLU A 98 2.14 19.41 1.27
N VAL A 99 2.44 18.72 2.38
CA VAL A 99 3.56 19.10 3.27
C VAL A 99 4.90 19.00 2.55
N ALA A 100 5.05 18.03 1.65
CA ALA A 100 6.24 17.88 0.81
C ALA A 100 6.14 18.68 -0.52
N GLY A 101 5.11 19.50 -0.70
CA GLY A 101 4.91 20.29 -1.92
C GLY A 101 4.57 19.46 -3.16
N ARG A 102 4.02 18.27 -2.99
CA ARG A 102 3.68 17.34 -4.09
C ARG A 102 2.18 17.33 -4.34
N HIS A 103 1.80 17.62 -5.57
CA HIS A 103 0.41 17.65 -6.04
C HIS A 103 0.26 16.68 -7.21
N THR A 104 -0.70 15.78 -7.13
CA THR A 104 -1.08 14.84 -8.18
C THR A 104 -2.48 14.30 -7.90
N LEU A 105 -3.20 13.90 -8.93
CA LEU A 105 -4.44 13.13 -8.80
C LEU A 105 -4.17 11.62 -8.67
N GLY A 106 -2.95 11.18 -8.97
CA GLY A 106 -2.52 9.80 -8.79
C GLY A 106 -2.48 9.43 -7.31
N HIS A 107 -3.13 8.33 -6.94
CA HIS A 107 -3.13 7.82 -5.58
C HIS A 107 -3.15 6.30 -5.59
N PHE A 108 -2.34 5.68 -4.74
CA PHE A 108 -2.19 4.24 -4.70
C PHE A 108 -2.00 3.77 -3.27
N ASP A 109 -2.91 2.95 -2.78
CA ASP A 109 -2.89 2.43 -1.41
C ASP A 109 -2.58 0.94 -1.37
N LEU A 110 -1.59 0.57 -0.59
CA LEU A 110 -1.14 -0.80 -0.35
C LEU A 110 -1.15 -1.10 1.14
N PRO A 111 -2.25 -1.62 1.71
CA PRO A 111 -2.24 -2.18 3.04
C PRO A 111 -1.50 -3.52 3.04
N LEU A 112 -0.51 -3.64 3.93
CA LEU A 112 0.35 -4.80 4.08
C LEU A 112 0.03 -5.53 5.38
N ARG A 113 -0.08 -6.84 5.33
CA ARG A 113 -0.45 -7.68 6.46
C ARG A 113 0.72 -8.53 6.91
N GLY A 114 0.88 -8.64 8.24
CA GLY A 114 1.90 -9.54 8.82
C GLY A 114 3.33 -9.07 8.58
N CYS A 115 3.53 -7.81 8.19
CA CYS A 115 4.85 -7.26 7.89
C CYS A 115 5.72 -7.08 9.13
N THR A 116 7.01 -7.06 8.94
CA THR A 116 7.99 -6.54 9.89
C THR A 116 8.48 -5.19 9.38
N VAL A 117 8.43 -4.18 10.22
CA VAL A 117 8.85 -2.81 9.90
C VAL A 117 10.02 -2.44 10.78
N GLU A 118 11.08 -1.96 10.16
CA GLU A 118 12.28 -1.49 10.83
C GLU A 118 12.48 0.00 10.51
N LEU A 119 12.78 0.78 11.53
CA LEU A 119 13.18 2.17 11.41
C LEU A 119 14.61 2.30 11.94
N ASP A 120 15.53 2.68 11.09
CA ASP A 120 16.96 2.82 11.43
C ASP A 120 17.55 1.58 12.14
N GLY A 121 17.12 0.39 11.70
CA GLY A 121 17.55 -0.88 12.28
C GLY A 121 16.82 -1.31 13.56
N ALA A 122 15.90 -0.50 14.08
CA ALA A 122 15.04 -0.88 15.18
C ALA A 122 13.71 -1.45 14.69
N VAL A 123 13.37 -2.66 15.11
CA VAL A 123 12.07 -3.26 14.78
C VAL A 123 10.98 -2.54 15.56
N VAL A 124 10.04 -1.92 14.85
CA VAL A 124 8.87 -1.23 15.43
C VAL A 124 7.56 -2.00 15.22
N VAL A 125 7.51 -2.85 14.22
CA VAL A 125 6.45 -3.84 14.01
C VAL A 125 7.12 -5.18 13.70
N ARG A 126 6.67 -6.24 14.34
CA ARG A 126 7.13 -7.61 14.11
C ARG A 126 5.96 -8.49 13.73
N GLU A 127 5.98 -9.06 12.52
CA GLU A 127 4.93 -9.96 12.02
C GLU A 127 3.51 -9.40 12.24
N GLY A 128 3.33 -8.11 11.93
CA GLY A 128 2.07 -7.41 12.06
C GLY A 128 1.67 -7.02 13.49
N LYS A 129 2.58 -7.10 14.46
CA LYS A 129 2.35 -6.67 15.86
C LYS A 129 3.33 -5.57 16.22
N LEU A 130 2.87 -4.58 16.96
CA LEU A 130 3.75 -3.56 17.53
C LEU A 130 4.77 -4.23 18.46
N ALA A 131 6.03 -3.86 18.28
CA ALA A 131 7.15 -4.41 19.07
C ALA A 131 7.31 -3.69 20.42
#